data_7b1cde47fff8f8bca2b379d5d180d3bb
#
_entry.id   7b1cde47fff8f8bca2b379d5d180d3bb
#
_cell.length_a   1.000
_cell.length_b   1.000
_cell.length_c   1.000
_cell.angle_alpha   90.00
_cell.angle_beta   90.00
_cell.angle_gamma   90.00
#
_symmetry.space_group_name_H-M   'P 1'
#
loop_
_entity.id
_entity.type
_entity.pdbx_description
1 polymer ?
#
loop_
_entity_poly.entity_id
_entity_poly.type
_entity_poly.pdbx_seq_one_letter_code
_entity_poly.pdbx_strand_id
1 'polypeptide(L)'
;MSVIGKIKRITDVEEKGTFRFRKLIVETQEREEKYNQTICVDFVQNNTGLLDAWKVGDYVQVLFNLRGREWTNPKGEILYFTTLNGWKVENYKEEVSTKDQAPDREDDLPF
;
A
#
# COMPACT_ATOMS: atom_id res chain seq x y z
N MET A 1 -6.10 2.00 -8.24
CA MET A 1 -6.37 1.10 -7.11
C MET A 1 -5.94 1.75 -5.82
N SER A 2 -6.53 1.34 -4.73
CA SER A 2 -6.17 1.91 -3.44
C SER A 2 -6.32 0.87 -2.34
N VAL A 3 -5.62 1.12 -1.23
CA VAL A 3 -5.77 0.33 -0.02
C VAL A 3 -5.87 1.29 1.15
N ILE A 4 -6.74 0.95 2.08
CA ILE A 4 -6.96 1.75 3.28
C ILE A 4 -6.47 0.96 4.46
N GLY A 5 -5.67 1.58 5.30
CA GLY A 5 -5.16 0.91 6.48
C GLY A 5 -4.33 1.83 7.34
N LYS A 6 -3.79 1.23 8.40
CA LYS A 6 -2.94 1.94 9.32
C LYS A 6 -1.49 1.68 8.96
N ILE A 7 -0.68 2.70 8.97
CA ILE A 7 0.73 2.56 8.64
C ILE A 7 1.42 1.76 9.73
N LYS A 8 1.99 0.63 9.32
CA LYS A 8 2.70 -0.24 10.25
C LYS A 8 4.19 0.05 10.23
N ARG A 9 4.71 0.44 9.07
CA ARG A 9 6.15 0.70 8.94
C ARG A 9 6.41 1.53 7.70
N ILE A 10 7.40 2.39 7.79
CA ILE A 10 7.92 3.16 6.66
C ILE A 10 9.42 2.91 6.64
N THR A 11 9.94 2.40 5.53
CA THR A 11 11.38 2.18 5.44
C THR A 11 12.09 3.44 5.01
N ASP A 12 13.40 3.44 5.18
CA ASP A 12 14.22 4.54 4.70
C ASP A 12 14.33 4.49 3.17
N VAL A 13 14.63 5.64 2.59
CA VAL A 13 14.90 5.70 1.15
C VAL A 13 16.19 4.95 0.87
N GLU A 14 16.13 4.03 -0.10
CA GLU A 14 17.31 3.31 -0.55
C GLU A 14 17.62 3.71 -1.98
N GLU A 15 18.90 3.72 -2.32
CA GLU A 15 19.32 4.11 -3.65
C GLU A 15 20.21 3.06 -4.25
N LYS A 16 19.96 2.74 -5.52
CA LYS A 16 20.83 1.88 -6.31
C LYS A 16 21.12 2.63 -7.61
N GLY A 17 22.34 3.18 -7.72
CA GLY A 17 22.65 4.04 -8.83
C GLY A 17 21.75 5.25 -8.82
N THR A 18 21.00 5.45 -9.90
CA THR A 18 20.06 6.56 -9.99
C THR A 18 18.64 6.18 -9.56
N PHE A 19 18.43 4.94 -9.16
CA PHE A 19 17.12 4.47 -8.78
C PHE A 19 16.92 4.57 -7.28
N ARG A 20 15.87 5.24 -6.85
CA ARG A 20 15.52 5.38 -5.44
C ARG A 20 14.21 4.67 -5.18
N PHE A 21 14.11 4.03 -4.02
CA PHE A 21 12.87 3.37 -3.66
C PHE A 21 12.70 3.36 -2.15
N ARG A 22 11.47 3.20 -1.74
CA ARG A 22 11.07 3.22 -0.34
C ARG A 22 9.80 2.40 -0.22
N LYS A 23 9.60 1.74 0.91
CA LYS A 23 8.44 0.87 1.10
C LYS A 23 7.56 1.40 2.20
N LEU A 24 6.27 1.32 1.96
CA LEU A 24 5.25 1.65 2.95
C LEU A 24 4.49 0.37 3.27
N ILE A 25 4.48 -0.02 4.53
CA ILE A 25 3.75 -1.21 4.95
C ILE A 25 2.52 -0.76 5.73
N VAL A 26 1.34 -1.12 5.21
CA VAL A 26 0.09 -0.79 5.85
C VAL A 26 -0.63 -2.06 6.24
N GLU A 27 -1.38 -1.98 7.32
CA GLU A 27 -2.19 -3.10 7.77
C GLU A 27 -3.65 -2.71 7.63
N THR A 28 -4.40 -3.51 6.88
CA THR A 28 -5.82 -3.26 6.73
C THR A 28 -6.52 -3.52 8.06
N GLN A 29 -7.62 -2.82 8.27
CA GLN A 29 -8.37 -2.96 9.51
C GLN A 29 -9.68 -3.64 9.16
N GLU A 30 -9.70 -4.96 9.26
CA GLU A 30 -10.87 -5.74 8.92
C GLU A 30 -11.80 -5.83 10.13
N ARG A 31 -13.01 -6.29 9.87
CA ARG A 31 -13.98 -6.44 10.95
C ARG A 31 -13.47 -7.37 12.03
N GLU A 32 -12.83 -8.47 11.64
CA GLU A 32 -12.17 -9.36 12.57
C GLU A 32 -10.68 -9.24 12.36
N GLU A 33 -9.97 -9.01 13.46
CA GLU A 33 -8.56 -8.71 13.39
C GLU A 33 -7.75 -9.81 12.69
N LYS A 34 -8.18 -11.05 12.83
CA LYS A 34 -7.44 -12.16 12.22
C LYS A 34 -7.44 -12.10 10.70
N TYR A 35 -8.30 -11.29 10.10
CA TYR A 35 -8.35 -11.13 8.65
C TYR A 35 -7.60 -9.89 8.18
N ASN A 36 -7.00 -9.14 9.08
CA ASN A 36 -6.19 -8.00 8.67
C ASN A 36 -5.07 -8.47 7.78
N GLN A 37 -4.77 -7.67 6.77
CA GLN A 37 -3.72 -8.00 5.83
C GLN A 37 -2.63 -6.96 5.88
N THR A 38 -1.41 -7.42 5.70
CA THR A 38 -0.25 -6.55 5.65
C THR A 38 0.14 -6.36 4.19
N ILE A 39 0.08 -5.12 3.73
CA ILE A 39 0.29 -4.79 2.33
C ILE A 39 1.52 -3.92 2.22
N CYS A 40 2.42 -4.28 1.33
CA CYS A 40 3.63 -3.51 1.07
C CYS A 40 3.46 -2.77 -0.26
N VAL A 41 3.62 -1.45 -0.22
CA VAL A 41 3.51 -0.62 -1.42
C VAL A 41 4.85 0.05 -1.64
N ASP A 42 5.39 -0.08 -2.87
CA ASP A 42 6.66 0.52 -3.22
C ASP A 42 6.45 1.94 -3.70
N PHE A 43 7.31 2.85 -3.26
CA PHE A 43 7.34 4.22 -3.74
C PHE A 43 8.72 4.44 -4.35
N VAL A 44 8.75 4.90 -5.59
CA VAL A 44 10.01 4.99 -6.33
C VAL A 44 10.25 6.41 -6.83
N GLN A 45 11.52 6.72 -7.02
CA GLN A 45 11.98 8.00 -7.58
C GLN A 45 11.38 9.17 -6.81
N ASN A 46 10.75 10.11 -7.47
CA ASN A 46 10.24 11.30 -6.79
C ASN A 46 9.15 10.99 -5.79
N ASN A 47 8.47 9.85 -5.94
CA ASN A 47 7.40 9.51 -5.02
C ASN A 47 7.90 9.05 -3.65
N THR A 48 9.19 8.78 -3.52
CA THR A 48 9.73 8.40 -2.20
C THR A 48 9.51 9.48 -1.17
N GLY A 49 9.47 10.75 -1.60
CA GLY A 49 9.25 11.86 -0.67
C GLY A 49 7.83 11.98 -0.16
N LEU A 50 6.88 11.32 -0.80
CA LEU A 50 5.48 11.40 -0.35
C LEU A 50 5.31 10.86 1.06
N LEU A 51 6.18 9.96 1.49
CA LEU A 51 6.05 9.32 2.79
C LEU A 51 6.62 10.16 3.92
N ASP A 52 7.31 11.26 3.61
CA ASP A 52 7.92 12.08 4.65
C ASP A 52 6.88 12.76 5.54
N ALA A 53 5.68 12.96 5.03
CA ALA A 53 4.62 13.63 5.79
C ALA A 53 3.86 12.66 6.70
N TRP A 54 4.17 11.39 6.66
CA TRP A 54 3.43 10.36 7.37
C TRP A 54 4.29 9.64 8.37
N LYS A 55 3.63 8.96 9.31
CA LYS A 55 4.36 8.21 10.32
C LYS A 55 3.56 6.98 10.74
N VAL A 56 4.25 6.07 11.41
CA VAL A 56 3.64 4.84 11.90
C VAL A 56 2.46 5.20 12.78
N GLY A 57 1.35 4.51 12.53
CA GLY A 57 0.12 4.74 13.27
C GLY A 57 -0.89 5.58 12.53
N ASP A 58 -0.47 6.30 11.51
CA ASP A 58 -1.41 7.11 10.72
C ASP A 58 -2.36 6.21 9.94
N TYR A 59 -3.60 6.63 9.82
CA TYR A 59 -4.60 5.91 9.06
C TYR A 59 -4.73 6.57 7.69
N VAL A 60 -4.46 5.81 6.65
CA VAL A 60 -4.29 6.40 5.32
C VAL A 60 -4.98 5.59 4.25
N GLN A 61 -5.22 6.27 3.13
CA GLN A 61 -5.60 5.62 1.88
C GLN A 61 -4.43 5.79 0.92
N VAL A 62 -3.90 4.68 0.46
CA VAL A 62 -2.76 4.68 -0.43
C VAL A 62 -3.25 4.33 -1.84
N LEU A 63 -2.97 5.21 -2.78
CA LEU A 63 -3.32 4.96 -4.18
C LEU A 63 -2.10 4.42 -4.89
N PHE A 64 -2.30 3.36 -5.67
CA PHE A 64 -1.18 2.69 -6.30
C PHE A 64 -1.60 2.10 -7.63
N ASN A 65 -0.58 1.80 -8.44
CA ASN A 65 -0.75 1.05 -9.68
C ASN A 65 -0.20 -0.34 -9.49
N LEU A 66 -0.90 -1.32 -10.03
CA LEU A 66 -0.45 -2.69 -9.99
C LEU A 66 0.48 -2.92 -11.18
N ARG A 67 1.68 -3.40 -10.90
CA ARG A 67 2.68 -3.64 -11.93
C ARG A 67 3.10 -5.09 -11.87
N GLY A 68 3.12 -5.73 -13.02
CA GLY A 68 3.57 -7.10 -13.10
C GLY A 68 4.56 -7.27 -14.22
N ARG A 69 5.47 -8.21 -14.05
CA ARG A 69 6.39 -8.51 -15.13
C ARG A 69 6.86 -9.95 -15.03
N GLU A 70 7.30 -10.44 -16.16
CA GLU A 70 7.79 -11.78 -16.32
C GLU A 70 9.30 -11.71 -16.53
N TRP A 71 10.03 -12.64 -15.94
CA TRP A 71 11.48 -12.66 -16.09
C TRP A 71 11.93 -14.11 -16.25
N THR A 72 12.78 -14.35 -17.24
CA THR A 72 13.36 -15.66 -17.46
C THR A 72 14.77 -15.67 -16.90
N ASN A 73 15.01 -16.56 -15.94
CA ASN A 73 16.32 -16.60 -15.31
C ASN A 73 17.31 -17.39 -16.18
N PRO A 74 18.60 -17.40 -15.83
CA PRO A 74 19.60 -18.11 -16.63
C PRO A 74 19.35 -19.60 -16.77
N LYS A 75 18.58 -20.19 -15.87
CA LYS A 75 18.25 -21.61 -15.95
C LYS A 75 17.07 -21.89 -16.85
N GLY A 76 16.47 -20.85 -17.44
CA GLY A 76 15.32 -21.01 -18.29
C GLY A 76 13.99 -21.02 -17.59
N GLU A 77 13.98 -20.78 -16.28
CA GLU A 77 12.73 -20.74 -15.53
C GLU A 77 12.09 -19.38 -15.66
N ILE A 78 10.77 -19.36 -15.73
CA ILE A 78 10.01 -18.10 -15.86
C ILE A 78 9.47 -17.75 -14.49
N LEU A 79 9.79 -16.54 -14.06
CA LEU A 79 9.34 -16.02 -12.78
C LEU A 79 8.44 -14.83 -13.01
N TYR A 80 7.46 -14.65 -12.12
CA TYR A 80 6.49 -13.57 -12.24
C TYR A 80 6.59 -12.69 -11.01
N PHE A 81 6.77 -11.39 -11.24
CA PHE A 81 6.89 -10.43 -10.14
C PHE A 81 5.73 -9.45 -10.21
N THR A 82 5.10 -9.23 -9.08
CA THR A 82 4.00 -8.30 -8.97
C THR A 82 4.35 -7.29 -7.90
N THR A 83 4.23 -6.00 -8.25
CA THR A 83 4.48 -4.92 -7.29
C THR A 83 3.35 -3.92 -7.31
N LEU A 84 3.19 -3.25 -6.18
CA LEU A 84 2.26 -2.14 -6.06
C LEU A 84 3.10 -0.87 -6.00
N ASN A 85 2.92 0.01 -6.98
CA ASN A 85 3.65 1.27 -7.03
C ASN A 85 2.76 2.39 -6.58
N GLY A 86 3.06 2.96 -5.40
CA GLY A 86 2.26 4.03 -4.85
C GLY A 86 2.58 5.36 -5.51
N TRP A 87 1.55 6.16 -5.69
CA TRP A 87 1.72 7.48 -6.28
C TRP A 87 0.99 8.57 -5.50
N LYS A 88 0.24 8.19 -4.47
CA LYS A 88 -0.44 9.17 -3.63
C LYS A 88 -0.81 8.54 -2.30
N VAL A 89 -0.72 9.33 -1.24
CA VAL A 89 -1.15 8.91 0.10
C VAL A 89 -2.04 10.02 0.62
N GLU A 90 -3.22 9.63 1.09
CA GLU A 90 -4.19 10.58 1.62
C GLU A 90 -4.56 10.20 3.03
N ASN A 91 -4.88 11.20 3.82
CA ASN A 91 -5.39 10.96 5.16
C ASN A 91 -6.79 10.34 5.06
N TYR A 92 -7.00 9.25 5.76
CA TYR A 92 -8.30 8.59 5.76
C TYR A 92 -8.91 8.70 7.14
N LYS A 93 -10.07 9.32 7.22
CA LYS A 93 -10.76 9.48 8.49
C LYS A 93 -11.86 8.45 8.57
N GLU A 94 -11.67 7.52 9.48
CA GLU A 94 -12.60 6.43 9.62
C GLU A 94 -13.92 6.84 10.22
N GLU A 95 -13.90 7.87 11.03
CA GLU A 95 -15.12 8.17 11.71
C GLU A 95 -16.26 8.39 10.80
N VAL A 96 -16.20 8.67 10.03
CA VAL A 96 -17.30 8.85 9.29
C VAL A 96 -18.36 7.91 9.35
N SER A 97 -17.96 8.04 9.97
CA SER A 97 -18.43 7.35 10.07
C SER A 97 -19.25 6.94 9.86
N THR A 98 -19.21 7.12 9.73
CA THR A 98 -19.72 6.71 9.60
C THR A 98 -20.48 6.06 9.62
N LYS A 99 -20.73 6.12 9.93
CA LYS A 99 -21.17 5.40 10.11
C LYS A 99 -22.09 4.96 9.76
N ASP A 100 -22.62 5.38 9.78
CA ASP A 100 -23.29 4.89 9.57
C ASP A 100 -23.73 4.47 8.67
N GLN A 101 -23.59 4.71 8.26
CA GLN A 101 -23.60 4.25 7.46
C GLN A 101 -23.51 3.40 6.89
N ALA A 102 -23.45 3.27 7.08
CA ALA A 102 -23.21 2.37 6.65
C ALA A 102 -23.48 1.49 6.26
N PRO A 103 -23.99 1.36 6.35
CA PRO A 103 -24.04 0.32 6.07
C PRO A 103 -23.91 -0.10 4.99
N ASP A 104 -24.29 0.07 4.74
CA ASP A 104 -24.02 -0.44 3.82
C ASP A 104 -23.13 -0.56 2.98
N ARG A 105 -22.60 -0.34 2.86
CA ARG A 105 -21.65 -0.54 2.20
C ARG A 105 -20.97 -1.39 2.00
N GLU A 106 -21.29 -1.82 2.50
CA GLU A 106 -20.68 -2.69 2.57
C GLU A 106 -20.53 -3.51 1.93
N ASP A 107 -21.08 -3.61 1.82
CA ASP A 107 -20.84 -4.51 1.29
C ASP A 107 -20.18 -4.53 0.28
N ASP A 108 -20.10 -3.92 0.19
CA ASP A 108 -19.32 -3.92 -0.64
C ASP A 108 -18.13 -4.33 -0.85
N LEU A 109 -17.95 -4.72 -0.52
CA LEU A 109 -16.78 -5.22 -0.51
C LEU A 109 -16.26 -6.01 -1.12
N PRO A 110 -16.21 -6.07 -1.35
CA PRO A 110 -15.74 -7.08 -1.74
C PRO A 110 -14.61 -7.45 -2.07
N PHE A 111 -14.32 -7.65 -2.11
CA PHE A 111 -13.18 -8.09 -2.45
C PHE A 111 -12.80 -8.94 -2.52
#